data_e4a52b8812d3f7cfd4e5211af5a6d657
#
_entry.id   e4a52b8812d3f7cfd4e5211af5a6d657
#
_cell.length_a   1.000
_cell.length_b   1.000
_cell.length_c   1.000
_cell.angle_alpha   90.00
_cell.angle_beta   90.00
_cell.angle_gamma   90.00
#
_symmetry.space_group_name_H-M   'P 1'
#
loop_
_entity.id
_entity.type
_entity.pdbx_description
1 polymer ?
#
loop_
_entity_poly.entity_id
_entity_poly.type
_entity_poly.pdbx_seq_one_letter_code
_entity_poly.pdbx_strand_id
1 'polypeptide(L)'
;MLNTDEHACRFVSSRGLLKSCDIHSRNPKSSSPTDLDHIRNLIARQQQQEQQQEQQQETDLHKQVSIYVCCDAFQQFIQEYASQIKSPYVVVCGDGDLTMFRETVSREKSNLFVMFMLNPNVRGLFSQNMDIQECRQFLKEKVSKLWAANAAVFKTDDTPKTLKDAIQSVVIKLRQIPIGMDYHTISTNPHHPWVSSSCSAGLEGTTPVEQEHILVREIHEGMKPFYQRKMRIYSNVMLCLDRFNDRLDAIRKIPSDLIYQQTNFLPRTITWKNMTDFAFVLSPFGNGMDCHRTWEALLCGCIPIVRSSVFNELFEGLPVLIVENWSDISLQLLASTIADFKEKHTKNELKYEKLELSYYTKWYK
;
A
#
# COMPACT_ATOMS: atom_id res chain seq x y z
N MET A 1 -29.13 1.38 -0.02
CA MET A 1 -28.23 0.65 -0.93
C MET A 1 -27.10 0.08 -0.10
N LEU A 2 -26.75 -1.19 -0.30
CA LEU A 2 -25.56 -1.78 0.32
C LEU A 2 -24.32 -1.05 -0.24
N ASN A 3 -23.36 -0.76 0.63
CA ASN A 3 -22.11 -0.16 0.19
C ASN A 3 -21.29 -1.22 -0.55
N THR A 4 -20.97 -0.97 -1.82
CA THR A 4 -20.25 -1.89 -2.72
C THR A 4 -18.80 -1.44 -3.00
N ASP A 5 -18.35 -0.37 -2.35
CA ASP A 5 -17.04 0.25 -2.56
C ASP A 5 -15.91 -0.42 -1.75
N GLU A 6 -14.66 -0.20 -2.13
CA GLU A 6 -13.48 -0.84 -1.52
C GLU A 6 -13.34 -0.62 -0.02
N HIS A 7 -13.79 0.52 0.51
CA HIS A 7 -13.72 0.77 1.96
C HIS A 7 -14.73 -0.08 2.78
N ALA A 8 -15.67 -0.75 2.10
CA ALA A 8 -16.57 -1.72 2.72
C ALA A 8 -16.02 -3.15 2.72
N CYS A 9 -14.91 -3.39 2.00
CA CYS A 9 -14.23 -4.67 1.99
C CYS A 9 -13.50 -4.92 3.32
N ARG A 10 -13.42 -6.19 3.70
CA ARG A 10 -12.66 -6.63 4.86
C ARG A 10 -11.16 -6.60 4.59
N PHE A 11 -10.75 -7.07 3.41
CA PHE A 11 -9.33 -7.22 3.10
C PHE A 11 -8.73 -5.91 2.61
N VAL A 12 -7.45 -5.72 2.96
CA VAL A 12 -6.68 -4.55 2.56
C VAL A 12 -6.57 -4.48 1.04
N SER A 13 -6.90 -3.34 0.48
CA SER A 13 -6.81 -3.06 -0.95
C SER A 13 -6.26 -1.66 -1.18
N SER A 14 -5.66 -1.45 -2.35
CA SER A 14 -5.08 -0.17 -2.72
C SER A 14 -6.04 0.99 -2.46
N ARG A 15 -7.19 0.98 -3.10
CA ARG A 15 -8.18 2.04 -2.97
C ARG A 15 -9.03 1.96 -1.70
N GLY A 16 -9.12 0.80 -1.06
CA GLY A 16 -9.79 0.65 0.23
C GLY A 16 -9.12 1.49 1.31
N LEU A 17 -7.79 1.51 1.36
CA LEU A 17 -7.02 2.38 2.26
C LEU A 17 -7.29 3.86 1.98
N LEU A 18 -7.28 4.25 0.71
CA LEU A 18 -7.46 5.64 0.28
C LEU A 18 -8.89 6.14 0.53
N LYS A 19 -9.89 5.35 0.15
CA LYS A 19 -11.30 5.66 0.33
C LYS A 19 -11.77 5.56 1.79
N SER A 20 -10.94 5.02 2.67
CA SER A 20 -11.17 5.03 4.12
C SER A 20 -10.79 6.36 4.79
N CYS A 21 -10.14 7.28 4.07
CA CYS A 21 -9.85 8.62 4.58
C CYS A 21 -11.12 9.45 4.74
N ASP A 22 -11.11 10.39 5.69
CA ASP A 22 -12.23 11.34 5.90
C ASP A 22 -12.44 12.23 4.67
N ILE A 23 -11.33 12.61 4.03
CA ILE A 23 -11.29 13.47 2.85
C ILE A 23 -10.64 12.70 1.70
N HIS A 24 -11.41 12.34 0.71
CA HIS A 24 -10.93 11.58 -0.45
C HIS A 24 -11.73 11.93 -1.71
N SER A 25 -11.16 11.66 -2.88
CA SER A 25 -11.90 11.69 -4.14
C SER A 25 -12.79 10.46 -4.30
N ARG A 26 -13.86 10.57 -5.09
CA ARG A 26 -14.75 9.42 -5.37
C ARG A 26 -14.04 8.33 -6.18
N ASN A 27 -13.23 8.73 -7.14
CA ASN A 27 -12.54 7.85 -8.07
C ASN A 27 -11.05 8.26 -8.11
N PRO A 28 -10.22 7.76 -7.19
CA PRO A 28 -8.78 7.98 -7.25
C PRO A 28 -8.27 7.51 -8.61
N LYS A 29 -7.52 8.37 -9.29
CA LYS A 29 -6.84 8.03 -10.53
C LYS A 29 -5.38 8.40 -10.37
N SER A 30 -4.47 7.46 -10.59
CA SER A 30 -3.08 7.76 -10.81
C SER A 30 -2.99 8.78 -11.96
N SER A 31 -2.15 9.75 -11.90
CA SER A 31 -1.90 10.75 -12.95
C SER A 31 -2.98 11.82 -13.22
N SER A 32 -3.94 12.08 -12.33
CA SER A 32 -4.88 13.18 -12.52
C SER A 32 -4.61 14.34 -11.56
N PRO A 33 -4.11 15.51 -12.03
CA PRO A 33 -3.98 16.72 -11.20
C PRO A 33 -5.31 17.20 -10.60
N THR A 34 -6.44 16.81 -11.21
CA THR A 34 -7.80 17.13 -10.72
C THR A 34 -8.19 16.37 -9.48
N ASP A 35 -7.43 15.35 -9.07
CA ASP A 35 -7.71 14.57 -7.86
C ASP A 35 -7.38 15.32 -6.55
N LEU A 36 -7.16 16.63 -6.62
CA LEU A 36 -6.99 17.53 -5.48
C LEU A 36 -8.24 18.37 -5.17
N ASP A 37 -9.34 18.20 -5.90
CA ASP A 37 -10.57 19.00 -5.68
C ASP A 37 -11.18 18.77 -4.30
N HIS A 38 -11.08 17.56 -3.75
CA HIS A 38 -11.53 17.26 -2.40
C HIS A 38 -10.75 18.04 -1.33
N ILE A 39 -9.47 18.32 -1.58
CA ILE A 39 -8.60 19.12 -0.70
C ILE A 39 -8.94 20.60 -0.82
N ARG A 40 -9.18 21.11 -2.03
CA ARG A 40 -9.68 22.49 -2.25
C ARG A 40 -10.97 22.72 -1.49
N ASN A 41 -11.89 21.75 -1.55
CA ASN A 41 -13.17 21.82 -0.84
C ASN A 41 -12.97 21.80 0.69
N LEU A 42 -12.01 21.04 1.21
CA LEU A 42 -11.66 21.05 2.64
C LEU A 42 -11.19 22.44 3.05
N ILE A 43 -10.20 23.01 2.35
CA ILE A 43 -9.64 24.32 2.64
C ILE A 43 -10.72 25.41 2.58
N ALA A 44 -11.56 25.41 1.55
CA ALA A 44 -12.66 26.37 1.43
C ALA A 44 -13.64 26.29 2.60
N ARG A 45 -13.97 25.09 3.08
CA ARG A 45 -14.82 24.91 4.27
C ARG A 45 -14.16 25.44 5.53
N GLN A 46 -12.87 25.20 5.74
CA GLN A 46 -12.15 25.74 6.88
C GLN A 46 -12.12 27.28 6.88
N GLN A 47 -11.89 27.90 5.72
CA GLN A 47 -11.92 29.37 5.58
C GLN A 47 -13.31 29.96 5.86
N GLN A 48 -14.37 29.28 5.43
CA GLN A 48 -15.75 29.70 5.72
C GLN A 48 -16.08 29.59 7.21
N GLN A 49 -15.60 28.53 7.87
CA GLN A 49 -15.78 28.35 9.32
C GLN A 49 -15.01 29.40 10.12
N GLU A 50 -13.79 29.73 9.75
CA GLU A 50 -13.01 30.82 10.38
C GLU A 50 -13.77 32.16 10.30
N GLN A 51 -14.34 32.50 9.15
CA GLN A 51 -15.13 33.72 8.97
C GLN A 51 -16.43 33.74 9.78
N GLN A 52 -17.02 32.57 10.08
CA GLN A 52 -18.23 32.46 10.90
C GLN A 52 -17.92 32.36 12.39
N GLN A 53 -16.75 31.85 12.78
CA GLN A 53 -16.32 31.66 14.18
C GLN A 53 -15.78 32.91 14.84
N GLU A 54 -15.48 33.99 14.10
CA GLU A 54 -15.34 35.30 14.73
C GLU A 54 -16.58 35.74 15.54
N GLN A 55 -17.67 34.93 15.43
CA GLN A 55 -18.96 35.19 16.13
C GLN A 55 -19.42 34.06 17.08
N GLN A 56 -18.77 32.86 17.14
CA GLN A 56 -19.19 31.76 18.04
C GLN A 56 -18.04 30.80 18.39
N GLN A 57 -18.05 30.28 19.63
CA GLN A 57 -17.05 29.48 20.34
C GLN A 57 -16.38 28.29 19.59
N GLU A 58 -15.07 28.16 19.88
CA GLU A 58 -14.11 27.09 19.55
C GLU A 58 -14.58 25.68 19.86
N THR A 59 -15.00 24.84 18.91
CA THR A 59 -15.19 23.42 19.21
C THR A 59 -14.78 22.42 18.14
N ASP A 60 -14.53 22.79 16.88
CA ASP A 60 -14.30 21.77 15.82
C ASP A 60 -12.93 21.80 15.11
N LEU A 61 -12.06 22.77 15.37
CA LEU A 61 -10.74 22.91 14.71
C LEU A 61 -9.68 21.91 15.21
N HIS A 62 -9.94 21.19 16.31
CA HIS A 62 -8.96 20.29 16.94
C HIS A 62 -9.05 18.83 16.49
N LYS A 63 -10.07 18.45 15.73
CA LYS A 63 -10.21 17.07 15.27
C LYS A 63 -9.21 16.79 14.14
N GLN A 64 -8.37 15.76 14.34
CA GLN A 64 -7.48 15.25 13.29
C GLN A 64 -8.32 14.71 12.14
N VAL A 65 -7.93 15.02 10.90
CA VAL A 65 -8.54 14.47 9.68
C VAL A 65 -7.54 13.65 8.89
N SER A 66 -8.01 12.60 8.24
CA SER A 66 -7.25 11.81 7.28
C SER A 66 -7.55 12.27 5.86
N ILE A 67 -6.50 12.51 5.07
CA ILE A 67 -6.60 13.07 3.72
C ILE A 67 -5.92 12.12 2.74
N TYR A 68 -6.66 11.68 1.73
CA TYR A 68 -6.09 10.99 0.59
C TYR A 68 -5.38 11.96 -0.37
N VAL A 69 -4.20 11.55 -0.84
CA VAL A 69 -3.46 12.22 -1.92
C VAL A 69 -2.90 11.16 -2.87
N CYS A 70 -3.18 11.29 -4.17
CA CYS A 70 -2.55 10.44 -5.17
C CYS A 70 -1.02 10.68 -5.20
N CYS A 71 -0.23 9.61 -5.36
CA CYS A 71 1.23 9.72 -5.41
C CYS A 71 1.71 10.73 -6.46
N ASP A 72 1.10 10.74 -7.64
CA ASP A 72 1.47 11.64 -8.74
C ASP A 72 1.15 13.11 -8.44
N ALA A 73 0.15 13.36 -7.60
CA ALA A 73 -0.25 14.70 -7.18
C ALA A 73 0.44 15.18 -5.89
N PHE A 74 1.26 14.33 -5.26
CA PHE A 74 1.82 14.64 -3.94
C PHE A 74 2.71 15.88 -3.95
N GLN A 75 3.55 16.07 -4.98
CA GLN A 75 4.39 17.26 -5.08
C GLN A 75 3.55 18.54 -5.15
N GLN A 76 2.49 18.53 -5.98
CA GLN A 76 1.57 19.65 -6.07
C GLN A 76 0.86 19.91 -4.75
N PHE A 77 0.41 18.85 -4.08
CA PHE A 77 -0.22 18.96 -2.77
C PHE A 77 0.67 19.67 -1.75
N ILE A 78 1.93 19.25 -1.58
CA ILE A 78 2.83 19.89 -0.62
C ILE A 78 3.20 21.32 -0.99
N GLN A 79 3.21 21.62 -2.28
CA GLN A 79 3.55 22.95 -2.80
C GLN A 79 2.41 23.96 -2.64
N GLU A 80 1.17 23.55 -2.92
CA GLU A 80 0.05 24.47 -3.09
C GLU A 80 -0.95 24.42 -1.92
N TYR A 81 -1.10 23.27 -1.26
CA TYR A 81 -2.23 23.06 -0.34
C TYR A 81 -1.83 22.76 1.09
N ALA A 82 -0.78 22.03 1.32
CA ALA A 82 -0.44 21.51 2.65
C ALA A 82 -0.31 22.56 3.74
N SER A 83 0.22 23.74 3.42
CA SER A 83 0.37 24.87 4.37
C SER A 83 -0.94 25.61 4.68
N GLN A 84 -1.97 25.40 3.85
CA GLN A 84 -3.29 26.05 4.01
C GLN A 84 -4.21 25.27 4.94
N ILE A 85 -3.89 24.00 5.24
CA ILE A 85 -4.71 23.15 6.12
C ILE A 85 -4.38 23.52 7.58
N LYS A 86 -5.39 24.03 8.30
CA LYS A 86 -5.24 24.57 9.67
C LYS A 86 -5.43 23.50 10.75
N SER A 87 -6.30 22.52 10.55
CA SER A 87 -6.50 21.40 11.48
C SER A 87 -5.33 20.40 11.44
N PRO A 88 -5.10 19.63 12.52
CA PRO A 88 -4.19 18.50 12.47
C PRO A 88 -4.65 17.47 11.43
N TYR A 89 -3.71 16.93 10.65
CA TYR A 89 -4.07 15.96 9.61
C TYR A 89 -2.99 14.89 9.38
N VAL A 90 -3.42 13.76 8.86
CA VAL A 90 -2.57 12.72 8.30
C VAL A 90 -2.80 12.64 6.79
N VAL A 91 -1.74 12.33 6.06
CA VAL A 91 -1.81 12.08 4.62
C VAL A 91 -1.68 10.60 4.35
N VAL A 92 -2.60 10.06 3.56
CA VAL A 92 -2.55 8.69 3.03
C VAL A 92 -2.31 8.80 1.53
N CYS A 93 -1.12 8.39 1.09
CA CYS A 93 -0.65 8.53 -0.29
C CYS A 93 -0.62 7.17 -0.99
N GLY A 94 -1.14 7.09 -2.20
CA GLY A 94 -1.19 5.83 -2.94
C GLY A 94 -1.72 5.97 -4.36
N ASP A 95 -2.22 4.86 -4.90
CA ASP A 95 -2.76 4.73 -6.26
C ASP A 95 -1.76 5.12 -7.35
N GLY A 96 -0.49 4.70 -7.18
CA GLY A 96 0.57 4.92 -8.16
C GLY A 96 1.72 3.93 -7.98
N ASP A 97 2.42 3.64 -9.08
CA ASP A 97 3.56 2.73 -9.12
C ASP A 97 4.88 3.41 -8.74
N LEU A 98 4.88 4.74 -8.63
CA LEU A 98 6.08 5.53 -8.33
C LEU A 98 6.52 5.32 -6.88
N THR A 99 7.82 5.21 -6.70
CA THR A 99 8.41 5.14 -5.34
C THR A 99 8.24 6.48 -4.65
N MET A 100 7.49 6.44 -3.53
CA MET A 100 7.21 7.64 -2.74
C MET A 100 8.48 8.30 -2.28
N PHE A 101 8.52 9.63 -2.39
CA PHE A 101 9.54 10.59 -2.24
C PHE A 101 10.54 10.63 -3.42
N ARG A 102 11.23 9.54 -3.72
CA ARG A 102 12.29 9.54 -4.74
C ARG A 102 11.81 9.96 -6.13
N GLU A 103 10.61 9.52 -6.51
CA GLU A 103 10.03 9.74 -7.83
C GLU A 103 8.85 10.70 -7.81
N THR A 104 8.25 10.92 -6.64
CA THR A 104 7.08 11.79 -6.49
C THR A 104 7.44 13.23 -6.10
N VAL A 105 8.68 13.47 -5.68
CA VAL A 105 9.18 14.82 -5.33
C VAL A 105 10.49 15.09 -6.06
N SER A 106 10.54 16.10 -6.89
CA SER A 106 11.76 16.48 -7.60
C SER A 106 12.85 16.95 -6.63
N ARG A 107 14.12 16.76 -7.02
CA ARG A 107 15.27 17.17 -6.18
C ARG A 107 15.23 18.65 -5.80
N GLU A 108 14.79 19.51 -6.71
CA GLU A 108 14.64 20.94 -6.49
C GLU A 108 13.59 21.28 -5.43
N LYS A 109 12.54 20.46 -5.35
CA LYS A 109 11.42 20.62 -4.40
C LYS A 109 11.60 19.83 -3.10
N SER A 110 12.72 19.14 -2.95
CA SER A 110 12.99 18.27 -1.77
C SER A 110 12.92 19.03 -0.43
N ASN A 111 13.26 20.32 -0.40
CA ASN A 111 13.12 21.14 0.80
C ASN A 111 11.64 21.36 1.20
N LEU A 112 10.71 21.40 0.23
CA LEU A 112 9.27 21.48 0.53
C LEU A 112 8.80 20.25 1.30
N PHE A 113 9.30 19.08 0.94
CA PHE A 113 8.98 17.85 1.67
C PHE A 113 9.45 17.91 3.13
N VAL A 114 10.64 18.45 3.37
CA VAL A 114 11.14 18.65 4.75
C VAL A 114 10.26 19.63 5.53
N MET A 115 9.90 20.76 4.92
CA MET A 115 9.01 21.75 5.54
C MET A 115 7.62 21.17 5.80
N PHE A 116 7.09 20.39 4.87
CA PHE A 116 5.85 19.64 5.05
C PHE A 116 5.94 18.70 6.28
N MET A 117 7.00 17.91 6.41
CA MET A 117 7.18 17.01 7.54
C MET A 117 7.41 17.73 8.87
N LEU A 118 8.02 18.91 8.85
CA LEU A 118 8.19 19.75 10.03
C LEU A 118 6.92 20.51 10.45
N ASN A 119 5.93 20.64 9.55
CA ASN A 119 4.67 21.28 9.89
C ASN A 119 3.99 20.57 11.08
N PRO A 120 3.66 21.28 12.18
CA PRO A 120 3.03 20.68 13.36
C PRO A 120 1.64 20.09 13.07
N ASN A 121 0.91 20.62 12.08
CA ASN A 121 -0.38 20.06 11.69
C ASN A 121 -0.27 18.71 10.98
N VAL A 122 0.87 18.38 10.37
CA VAL A 122 1.11 17.06 9.77
C VAL A 122 1.40 16.06 10.88
N ARG A 123 0.48 15.15 11.15
CA ARG A 123 0.59 14.10 12.17
C ARG A 123 1.16 12.80 11.62
N GLY A 124 1.03 12.54 10.32
CA GLY A 124 1.56 11.33 9.67
C GLY A 124 1.53 11.40 8.16
N LEU A 125 2.43 10.65 7.56
CA LEU A 125 2.45 10.33 6.13
C LEU A 125 2.48 8.81 5.98
N PHE A 126 1.38 8.25 5.52
CA PHE A 126 1.18 6.85 5.23
C PHE A 126 1.24 6.66 3.72
N SER A 127 2.17 5.88 3.22
CA SER A 127 2.27 5.74 1.76
C SER A 127 2.49 4.31 1.29
N GLN A 128 1.80 3.98 0.20
CA GLN A 128 2.11 2.84 -0.65
C GLN A 128 3.44 3.13 -1.39
N ASN A 129 4.14 2.07 -1.79
CA ASN A 129 5.40 2.16 -2.53
C ASN A 129 6.44 3.14 -1.93
N MET A 130 6.47 3.28 -0.59
CA MET A 130 7.43 4.16 0.09
C MET A 130 8.74 3.43 0.38
N ASP A 131 9.85 3.95 -0.10
CA ASP A 131 11.16 3.60 0.45
C ASP A 131 11.34 4.33 1.80
N ILE A 132 10.89 3.68 2.87
CA ILE A 132 10.89 4.28 4.21
C ILE A 132 12.30 4.52 4.73
N GLN A 133 13.28 3.71 4.33
CA GLN A 133 14.66 3.86 4.77
C GLN A 133 15.30 5.09 4.11
N GLU A 134 15.12 5.24 2.79
CA GLU A 134 15.59 6.43 2.06
C GLU A 134 14.92 7.70 2.60
N CYS A 135 13.60 7.69 2.82
CA CYS A 135 12.89 8.83 3.39
C CYS A 135 13.42 9.22 4.79
N ARG A 136 13.64 8.24 5.66
CA ARG A 136 14.18 8.48 7.01
C ARG A 136 15.58 9.04 6.95
N GLN A 137 16.45 8.50 6.12
CA GLN A 137 17.82 8.96 5.95
C GLN A 137 17.86 10.39 5.43
N PHE A 138 17.09 10.66 4.36
CA PHE A 138 16.97 12.00 3.79
C PHE A 138 16.50 13.05 4.82
N LEU A 139 15.45 12.75 5.57
CA LEU A 139 14.94 13.66 6.61
C LEU A 139 15.97 13.91 7.70
N LYS A 140 16.68 12.87 8.17
CA LYS A 140 17.76 13.01 9.16
C LYS A 140 18.83 13.98 8.67
N GLU A 141 19.31 13.82 7.44
CA GLU A 141 20.34 14.68 6.87
C GLU A 141 19.88 16.13 6.71
N LYS A 142 18.69 16.34 6.17
CA LYS A 142 18.15 17.68 5.92
C LYS A 142 17.81 18.43 7.21
N VAL A 143 17.14 17.77 8.15
CA VAL A 143 16.83 18.36 9.47
C VAL A 143 18.11 18.72 10.20
N SER A 144 19.15 17.88 10.18
CA SER A 144 20.45 18.17 10.78
C SER A 144 21.10 19.43 10.18
N LYS A 145 21.03 19.57 8.84
CA LYS A 145 21.56 20.78 8.16
C LYS A 145 20.78 22.04 8.53
N LEU A 146 19.46 21.97 8.57
CA LEU A 146 18.61 23.10 8.97
C LEU A 146 18.84 23.48 10.44
N TRP A 147 19.01 22.50 11.31
CA TRP A 147 19.33 22.72 12.72
C TRP A 147 20.67 23.45 12.90
N ALA A 148 21.73 22.94 12.24
CA ALA A 148 23.06 23.56 12.28
C ALA A 148 23.07 24.99 11.74
N ALA A 149 22.23 25.27 10.74
CA ALA A 149 22.03 26.63 10.21
C ALA A 149 21.17 27.53 11.10
N ASN A 150 20.72 27.06 12.26
CA ASN A 150 19.85 27.77 13.19
C ASN A 150 18.60 28.35 12.49
N ALA A 151 17.95 27.52 11.65
CA ALA A 151 16.82 27.92 10.82
C ALA A 151 15.64 28.42 11.70
N ALA A 152 14.91 29.40 11.21
CA ALA A 152 13.79 30.02 11.92
C ALA A 152 12.70 29.02 12.34
N VAL A 153 12.54 27.92 11.59
CA VAL A 153 11.56 26.85 11.90
C VAL A 153 11.77 26.20 13.27
N PHE A 154 12.96 26.34 13.88
CA PHE A 154 13.29 25.82 15.20
C PHE A 154 13.36 26.89 16.29
N LYS A 155 12.81 28.09 16.07
CA LYS A 155 12.89 29.23 17.01
C LYS A 155 11.54 29.58 17.63
N THR A 156 10.54 28.73 17.56
CA THR A 156 9.22 28.93 18.18
C THR A 156 9.12 28.15 19.49
N ASP A 157 8.25 28.55 20.40
CA ASP A 157 8.11 27.92 21.73
C ASP A 157 7.71 26.46 21.70
N ASP A 158 7.00 26.00 20.63
CA ASP A 158 6.55 24.62 20.43
C ASP A 158 7.56 23.74 19.70
N THR A 159 8.79 24.21 19.48
CA THR A 159 9.80 23.46 18.70
C THR A 159 10.60 22.47 19.54
N PRO A 160 11.14 21.41 18.90
CA PRO A 160 12.02 20.45 19.56
C PRO A 160 13.21 21.14 20.25
N LYS A 161 13.51 20.75 21.49
CA LYS A 161 14.62 21.33 22.28
C LYS A 161 15.99 20.79 21.86
N THR A 162 16.03 19.64 21.21
CA THR A 162 17.28 19.01 20.75
C THR A 162 17.20 18.59 19.29
N LEU A 163 18.36 18.47 18.64
CA LEU A 163 18.44 17.92 17.28
C LEU A 163 17.82 16.51 17.20
N LYS A 164 18.03 15.69 18.24
CA LYS A 164 17.46 14.34 18.30
C LYS A 164 15.94 14.39 18.27
N ASP A 165 15.33 15.27 19.04
CA ASP A 165 13.87 15.42 19.09
C ASP A 165 13.34 15.95 17.75
N ALA A 166 14.04 16.90 17.12
CA ALA A 166 13.69 17.41 15.80
C ALA A 166 13.70 16.31 14.73
N ILE A 167 14.72 15.48 14.71
CA ILE A 167 14.79 14.32 13.79
C ILE A 167 13.66 13.33 14.12
N GLN A 168 13.48 13.00 15.38
CA GLN A 168 12.46 12.03 15.80
C GLN A 168 11.06 12.52 15.45
N SER A 169 10.76 13.80 15.60
CA SER A 169 9.45 14.39 15.32
C SER A 169 9.00 14.23 13.85
N VAL A 170 9.94 14.18 12.90
CA VAL A 170 9.63 13.97 11.48
C VAL A 170 9.65 12.49 11.08
N VAL A 171 10.62 11.72 11.60
CA VAL A 171 10.80 10.32 11.22
C VAL A 171 9.66 9.43 11.73
N ILE A 172 9.13 9.72 12.93
CA ILE A 172 8.01 8.96 13.52
C ILE A 172 6.71 9.10 12.73
N LYS A 173 6.56 10.16 11.95
CA LYS A 173 5.38 10.41 11.11
C LYS A 173 5.29 9.48 9.90
N LEU A 174 6.41 8.89 9.47
CA LEU A 174 6.45 8.03 8.28
C LEU A 174 5.91 6.63 8.58
N ARG A 175 5.00 6.16 7.73
CA ARG A 175 4.47 4.80 7.78
C ARG A 175 4.34 4.23 6.37
N GLN A 176 4.85 3.02 6.19
CA GLN A 176 4.64 2.24 4.97
C GLN A 176 3.32 1.48 5.09
N ILE A 177 2.50 1.54 4.03
CA ILE A 177 1.25 0.79 3.91
C ILE A 177 1.27 -0.04 2.63
N PRO A 178 0.55 -1.17 2.60
CA PRO A 178 0.56 -2.07 1.45
C PRO A 178 -0.24 -1.53 0.28
N ILE A 179 0.06 -2.08 -0.92
CA ILE A 179 -0.82 -1.90 -2.06
C ILE A 179 -2.09 -2.76 -1.91
N GLY A 180 -1.99 -3.94 -1.27
CA GLY A 180 -3.13 -4.83 -1.02
C GLY A 180 -3.76 -5.40 -2.28
N MET A 181 -5.04 -5.76 -2.20
CA MET A 181 -5.84 -6.32 -3.30
C MET A 181 -6.09 -5.30 -4.42
N ASP A 182 -6.12 -5.80 -5.64
CA ASP A 182 -6.59 -5.03 -6.79
C ASP A 182 -8.06 -5.33 -7.07
N TYR A 183 -8.97 -4.64 -6.41
CA TYR A 183 -10.39 -4.72 -6.78
C TYR A 183 -10.75 -3.73 -7.90
N HIS A 184 -10.01 -2.64 -8.01
CA HIS A 184 -10.36 -1.52 -8.89
C HIS A 184 -10.25 -1.84 -10.38
N THR A 185 -9.32 -2.69 -10.81
CA THR A 185 -9.15 -3.02 -12.23
C THR A 185 -10.41 -3.60 -12.83
N ILE A 186 -11.04 -4.57 -12.17
CA ILE A 186 -12.29 -5.18 -12.65
C ILE A 186 -13.48 -4.24 -12.39
N SER A 187 -13.56 -3.60 -11.24
CA SER A 187 -14.71 -2.74 -10.90
C SER A 187 -14.81 -1.50 -11.79
N THR A 188 -13.69 -1.02 -12.34
CA THR A 188 -13.69 0.10 -13.30
C THR A 188 -13.80 -0.35 -14.76
N ASN A 189 -13.53 -1.64 -15.05
CA ASN A 189 -13.63 -2.21 -16.39
C ASN A 189 -14.29 -3.60 -16.35
N PRO A 190 -15.62 -3.67 -16.38
CA PRO A 190 -16.34 -4.95 -16.33
C PRO A 190 -16.11 -5.85 -17.57
N HIS A 191 -15.49 -5.35 -18.61
CA HIS A 191 -15.07 -6.12 -19.79
C HIS A 191 -13.60 -6.55 -19.75
N HIS A 192 -12.93 -6.33 -18.60
CA HIS A 192 -11.55 -6.76 -18.45
C HIS A 192 -11.44 -8.28 -18.58
N PRO A 193 -10.40 -8.82 -19.27
CA PRO A 193 -10.23 -10.26 -19.43
C PRO A 193 -10.18 -11.08 -18.14
N TRP A 194 -9.94 -10.45 -17.01
CA TRP A 194 -9.99 -11.11 -15.69
C TRP A 194 -11.42 -11.39 -15.19
N VAL A 195 -12.42 -10.81 -15.82
CA VAL A 195 -13.82 -11.11 -15.50
C VAL A 195 -14.12 -12.53 -15.98
N SER A 196 -14.73 -13.36 -15.12
CA SER A 196 -15.12 -14.72 -15.48
C SER A 196 -16.28 -14.69 -16.48
N SER A 197 -16.20 -15.54 -17.50
CA SER A 197 -17.31 -15.77 -18.43
C SER A 197 -18.56 -16.38 -17.78
N SER A 198 -18.41 -16.96 -16.57
CA SER A 198 -19.53 -17.47 -15.77
C SER A 198 -20.30 -16.36 -15.01
N CYS A 199 -19.76 -15.15 -14.95
CA CYS A 199 -20.46 -13.97 -14.42
C CYS A 199 -21.47 -13.39 -15.42
N SER A 200 -22.19 -14.23 -16.13
CA SER A 200 -23.15 -13.85 -17.17
C SER A 200 -24.46 -13.24 -16.62
N ALA A 201 -24.65 -13.14 -15.31
CA ALA A 201 -25.81 -12.57 -14.66
C ALA A 201 -25.57 -11.12 -14.18
N GLY A 202 -25.12 -10.26 -15.07
CA GLY A 202 -25.21 -8.80 -14.91
C GLY A 202 -24.04 -8.11 -14.23
N LEU A 203 -23.71 -8.31 -12.98
CA LEU A 203 -22.67 -7.52 -12.26
C LEU A 203 -21.86 -8.35 -11.24
N GLU A 204 -22.12 -9.64 -11.10
CA GLU A 204 -21.40 -10.48 -10.15
C GLU A 204 -19.90 -10.49 -10.45
N GLY A 205 -19.10 -10.17 -9.44
CA GLY A 205 -17.64 -10.13 -9.53
C GLY A 205 -17.06 -8.85 -10.10
N THR A 206 -17.84 -7.81 -10.36
CA THR A 206 -17.39 -6.51 -10.84
C THR A 206 -17.13 -5.50 -9.72
N THR A 207 -18.02 -5.42 -8.74
CA THR A 207 -17.79 -4.53 -7.59
C THR A 207 -16.72 -5.09 -6.63
N PRO A 208 -16.00 -4.24 -5.89
CA PRO A 208 -15.03 -4.69 -4.90
C PRO A 208 -15.59 -5.69 -3.90
N VAL A 209 -16.77 -5.43 -3.36
CA VAL A 209 -17.43 -6.30 -2.37
C VAL A 209 -17.84 -7.66 -2.98
N GLU A 210 -18.32 -7.68 -4.22
CA GLU A 210 -18.64 -8.93 -4.92
C GLU A 210 -17.40 -9.76 -5.20
N GLN A 211 -16.30 -9.13 -5.63
CA GLN A 211 -15.01 -9.81 -5.81
C GLN A 211 -14.52 -10.44 -4.50
N GLU A 212 -14.65 -9.73 -3.38
CA GLU A 212 -14.29 -10.26 -2.07
C GLU A 212 -15.21 -11.40 -1.64
N HIS A 213 -16.51 -11.31 -1.90
CA HIS A 213 -17.45 -12.40 -1.62
C HIS A 213 -17.11 -13.67 -2.41
N ILE A 214 -16.69 -13.53 -3.68
CA ILE A 214 -16.23 -14.66 -4.48
C ILE A 214 -14.96 -15.27 -3.87
N LEU A 215 -13.99 -14.45 -3.45
CA LEU A 215 -12.77 -14.91 -2.80
C LEU A 215 -13.10 -15.72 -1.52
N VAL A 216 -13.97 -15.21 -0.68
CA VAL A 216 -14.34 -15.86 0.58
C VAL A 216 -15.16 -17.14 0.33
N ARG A 217 -16.18 -17.05 -0.50
CA ARG A 217 -17.13 -18.17 -0.72
C ARG A 217 -16.56 -19.28 -1.60
N GLU A 218 -15.80 -18.93 -2.66
CA GLU A 218 -15.39 -19.91 -3.65
C GLU A 218 -13.93 -20.36 -3.51
N ILE A 219 -13.09 -19.55 -2.89
CA ILE A 219 -11.67 -19.82 -2.73
C ILE A 219 -11.34 -20.30 -1.33
N HIS A 220 -11.83 -19.60 -0.29
CA HIS A 220 -11.51 -19.98 1.09
C HIS A 220 -12.28 -21.25 1.53
N GLU A 221 -13.51 -21.46 1.01
CA GLU A 221 -14.28 -22.65 1.33
C GLU A 221 -13.59 -23.91 0.77
N GLY A 222 -13.21 -24.82 1.66
CA GLY A 222 -12.47 -26.05 1.29
C GLY A 222 -11.00 -25.87 0.92
N MET A 223 -10.44 -24.67 1.10
CA MET A 223 -9.03 -24.38 0.84
C MET A 223 -8.11 -25.17 1.78
N LYS A 224 -7.23 -26.01 1.21
CA LYS A 224 -6.20 -26.70 1.98
C LYS A 224 -5.16 -25.72 2.51
N PRO A 225 -4.61 -25.91 3.71
CA PRO A 225 -3.49 -25.14 4.18
C PRO A 225 -2.24 -25.36 3.27
N PHE A 226 -1.38 -24.34 3.16
CA PHE A 226 -0.22 -24.37 2.26
C PHE A 226 0.66 -25.63 2.40
N TYR A 227 0.81 -26.17 3.61
CA TYR A 227 1.64 -27.34 3.90
C TYR A 227 1.00 -28.68 3.47
N GLN A 228 -0.22 -28.66 2.91
CA GLN A 228 -0.90 -29.82 2.32
C GLN A 228 -1.03 -29.69 0.79
N ARG A 229 -0.44 -28.67 0.19
CA ARG A 229 -0.49 -28.38 -1.25
C ARG A 229 0.75 -28.87 -1.97
N LYS A 230 0.75 -28.79 -3.29
CA LYS A 230 1.92 -29.07 -4.12
C LYS A 230 3.09 -28.17 -3.70
N MET A 231 4.22 -28.76 -3.29
CA MET A 231 5.45 -28.04 -2.95
C MET A 231 6.15 -27.58 -4.24
N ARG A 232 5.48 -26.70 -4.97
CA ARG A 232 5.95 -26.06 -6.22
C ARG A 232 5.51 -24.61 -6.21
N ILE A 233 6.08 -23.83 -7.10
CA ILE A 233 5.85 -22.40 -7.26
C ILE A 233 4.87 -22.21 -8.42
N TYR A 234 3.71 -21.64 -8.15
CA TYR A 234 2.81 -21.17 -9.19
C TYR A 234 3.26 -19.81 -9.70
N SER A 235 3.29 -19.64 -11.02
CA SER A 235 3.59 -18.38 -11.68
C SER A 235 2.59 -18.08 -12.78
N ASN A 236 1.94 -16.92 -12.70
CA ASN A 236 1.18 -16.29 -13.77
C ASN A 236 1.81 -14.96 -14.20
N VAL A 237 3.11 -14.86 -14.01
CA VAL A 237 3.87 -13.62 -14.26
C VAL A 237 3.87 -13.32 -15.75
N MET A 238 3.37 -12.13 -16.12
CA MET A 238 3.49 -11.61 -17.48
C MET A 238 4.79 -10.78 -17.59
N LEU A 239 5.55 -10.95 -18.67
CA LEU A 239 6.82 -10.28 -18.89
C LEU A 239 6.68 -8.82 -19.35
N CYS A 240 5.46 -8.37 -19.67
CA CYS A 240 5.17 -6.96 -19.84
C CYS A 240 5.12 -6.24 -18.47
N LEU A 241 5.38 -4.93 -18.44
CA LEU A 241 5.38 -4.13 -17.21
C LEU A 241 6.41 -4.61 -16.17
N ASP A 242 7.62 -4.90 -16.62
CA ASP A 242 8.76 -5.34 -15.82
C ASP A 242 9.81 -4.21 -15.71
N ARG A 243 9.47 -3.17 -14.97
CA ARG A 243 10.31 -1.97 -14.82
C ARG A 243 11.70 -2.27 -14.24
N PHE A 244 11.80 -3.31 -13.41
CA PHE A 244 13.04 -3.68 -12.73
C PHE A 244 13.75 -4.87 -13.37
N ASN A 245 13.25 -5.41 -14.49
CA ASN A 245 13.69 -6.67 -15.10
C ASN A 245 13.66 -7.87 -14.13
N ASP A 246 12.91 -7.78 -13.05
CA ASP A 246 12.89 -8.76 -11.98
C ASP A 246 12.08 -10.01 -12.36
N ARG A 247 11.02 -9.84 -13.15
CA ARG A 247 10.17 -10.95 -13.64
C ARG A 247 10.93 -11.88 -14.56
N LEU A 248 11.67 -11.32 -15.50
CA LEU A 248 12.48 -12.08 -16.43
C LEU A 248 13.64 -12.77 -15.71
N ASP A 249 14.28 -12.08 -14.76
CA ASP A 249 15.34 -12.61 -13.94
C ASP A 249 14.86 -13.80 -13.09
N ALA A 250 13.70 -13.68 -12.46
CA ALA A 250 13.09 -14.75 -11.67
C ALA A 250 12.85 -16.01 -12.52
N ILE A 251 12.19 -15.86 -13.68
CA ILE A 251 11.87 -17.02 -14.55
C ILE A 251 13.15 -17.70 -15.08
N ARG A 252 14.21 -16.96 -15.33
CA ARG A 252 15.48 -17.49 -15.84
C ARG A 252 16.31 -18.22 -14.77
N LYS A 253 16.24 -17.78 -13.53
CA LYS A 253 17.12 -18.26 -12.45
C LYS A 253 16.49 -19.35 -11.59
N ILE A 254 15.19 -19.41 -11.50
CA ILE A 254 14.50 -20.45 -10.74
C ILE A 254 14.56 -21.77 -11.51
N PRO A 255 14.93 -22.91 -10.87
CA PRO A 255 14.90 -24.21 -11.51
C PRO A 255 13.52 -24.54 -12.09
N SER A 256 13.47 -24.94 -13.35
CA SER A 256 12.23 -25.12 -14.12
C SER A 256 11.33 -26.25 -13.57
N ASP A 257 11.90 -27.22 -12.89
CA ASP A 257 11.18 -28.31 -12.22
C ASP A 257 10.43 -27.84 -10.96
N LEU A 258 10.86 -26.74 -10.34
CA LEU A 258 10.22 -26.17 -9.17
C LEU A 258 9.07 -25.20 -9.51
N ILE A 259 9.02 -24.66 -10.72
CA ILE A 259 8.04 -23.67 -11.14
C ILE A 259 6.98 -24.28 -12.06
N TYR A 260 5.73 -23.90 -11.87
CA TYR A 260 4.64 -24.10 -12.80
C TYR A 260 4.28 -22.74 -13.42
N GLN A 261 4.63 -22.57 -14.70
CA GLN A 261 4.33 -21.35 -15.44
C GLN A 261 2.98 -21.46 -16.13
N GLN A 262 2.01 -20.67 -15.71
CA GLN A 262 0.77 -20.49 -16.45
C GLN A 262 1.04 -19.60 -17.68
N THR A 263 0.82 -20.12 -18.86
CA THR A 263 1.09 -19.44 -20.14
C THR A 263 -0.12 -18.69 -20.68
N ASN A 264 -1.33 -19.16 -20.35
CA ASN A 264 -2.57 -18.57 -20.83
C ASN A 264 -3.07 -17.50 -19.86
N PHE A 265 -3.66 -16.46 -20.41
CA PHE A 265 -4.41 -15.48 -19.62
C PHE A 265 -5.71 -16.14 -19.14
N LEU A 266 -5.97 -16.12 -17.84
CA LEU A 266 -7.17 -16.72 -17.23
C LEU A 266 -7.95 -15.67 -16.44
N PRO A 267 -9.26 -15.83 -16.31
CA PRO A 267 -10.06 -15.08 -15.37
C PRO A 267 -9.51 -15.13 -13.95
N ARG A 268 -9.73 -14.07 -13.18
CA ARG A 268 -9.17 -13.92 -11.83
C ARG A 268 -9.59 -15.07 -10.90
N THR A 269 -10.85 -15.46 -10.91
CA THR A 269 -11.37 -16.55 -10.07
C THR A 269 -10.69 -17.89 -10.38
N ILE A 270 -10.44 -18.18 -11.65
CA ILE A 270 -9.71 -19.38 -12.07
C ILE A 270 -8.25 -19.28 -11.66
N THR A 271 -7.64 -18.12 -11.81
CA THR A 271 -6.27 -17.87 -11.34
C THR A 271 -6.14 -18.10 -9.85
N TRP A 272 -7.06 -17.59 -9.03
CA TRP A 272 -7.07 -17.81 -7.58
C TRP A 272 -7.25 -19.30 -7.24
N LYS A 273 -8.20 -20.00 -7.90
CA LYS A 273 -8.38 -21.46 -7.74
C LYS A 273 -7.09 -22.21 -8.06
N ASN A 274 -6.44 -21.87 -9.16
CA ASN A 274 -5.15 -22.50 -9.52
C ASN A 274 -4.05 -22.22 -8.50
N MET A 275 -3.97 -21.01 -7.96
CA MET A 275 -3.01 -20.68 -6.89
C MET A 275 -3.16 -21.61 -5.69
N THR A 276 -4.40 -21.93 -5.27
CA THR A 276 -4.65 -22.75 -4.08
C THR A 276 -4.20 -24.21 -4.20
N ASP A 277 -3.83 -24.67 -5.38
CA ASP A 277 -3.19 -25.98 -5.57
C ASP A 277 -1.72 -26.02 -5.12
N PHE A 278 -1.06 -24.87 -5.04
CA PHE A 278 0.36 -24.73 -4.81
C PHE A 278 0.66 -24.12 -3.44
N ALA A 279 1.76 -24.54 -2.83
CA ALA A 279 2.21 -23.95 -1.57
C ALA A 279 2.77 -22.53 -1.79
N PHE A 280 3.41 -22.29 -2.94
CA PHE A 280 4.11 -21.04 -3.23
C PHE A 280 3.55 -20.35 -4.47
N VAL A 281 3.64 -19.01 -4.47
CA VAL A 281 3.35 -18.14 -5.62
C VAL A 281 4.53 -17.23 -5.89
N LEU A 282 5.00 -17.17 -7.13
CA LEU A 282 6.05 -16.26 -7.56
C LEU A 282 5.53 -14.82 -7.63
N SER A 283 6.12 -13.91 -6.85
CA SER A 283 5.72 -12.50 -6.83
C SER A 283 6.92 -11.55 -6.97
N PRO A 284 7.56 -11.49 -8.15
CA PRO A 284 8.61 -10.54 -8.44
C PRO A 284 8.06 -9.13 -8.58
N PHE A 285 8.94 -8.14 -8.52
CA PHE A 285 8.58 -6.74 -8.76
C PHE A 285 7.90 -6.57 -10.13
N GLY A 286 7.05 -5.56 -10.20
CA GLY A 286 6.37 -5.13 -11.42
C GLY A 286 6.76 -3.70 -11.78
N ASN A 287 5.78 -2.83 -11.97
CA ASN A 287 6.00 -1.39 -12.06
C ASN A 287 6.37 -0.80 -10.69
N GLY A 288 5.73 -1.29 -9.62
CA GLY A 288 6.14 -1.04 -8.24
C GLY A 288 6.85 -2.24 -7.63
N MET A 289 7.50 -2.05 -6.48
CA MET A 289 8.15 -3.14 -5.73
C MET A 289 7.15 -3.92 -4.87
N ASP A 290 6.12 -3.26 -4.33
CA ASP A 290 4.97 -3.94 -3.73
C ASP A 290 3.95 -4.24 -4.84
N CYS A 291 3.51 -5.49 -4.92
CA CYS A 291 2.65 -5.98 -5.99
C CYS A 291 1.36 -6.57 -5.44
N HIS A 292 0.23 -6.30 -6.10
CA HIS A 292 -1.07 -6.91 -5.78
C HIS A 292 -1.01 -8.44 -5.66
N ARG A 293 -0.20 -9.08 -6.52
CA ARG A 293 -0.02 -10.55 -6.50
C ARG A 293 0.46 -11.09 -5.16
N THR A 294 1.32 -10.36 -4.44
CA THR A 294 1.76 -10.76 -3.09
C THR A 294 0.58 -10.89 -2.14
N TRP A 295 -0.32 -9.92 -2.16
CA TRP A 295 -1.49 -9.86 -1.29
C TRP A 295 -2.57 -10.85 -1.71
N GLU A 296 -2.79 -11.03 -3.01
CA GLU A 296 -3.67 -12.08 -3.56
C GLU A 296 -3.19 -13.47 -3.16
N ALA A 297 -1.89 -13.75 -3.28
CA ALA A 297 -1.30 -15.03 -2.88
C ALA A 297 -1.49 -15.32 -1.38
N LEU A 298 -1.26 -14.32 -0.53
CA LEU A 298 -1.49 -14.43 0.92
C LEU A 298 -2.96 -14.73 1.23
N LEU A 299 -3.89 -14.05 0.58
CA LEU A 299 -5.33 -14.28 0.75
C LEU A 299 -5.79 -15.61 0.18
N CYS A 300 -5.13 -16.11 -0.87
CA CYS A 300 -5.31 -17.50 -1.34
C CYS A 300 -4.60 -18.53 -0.45
N GLY A 301 -4.06 -18.12 0.72
CA GLY A 301 -3.38 -19.01 1.66
C GLY A 301 -2.08 -19.62 1.14
N CYS A 302 -1.44 -18.98 0.15
CA CYS A 302 -0.14 -19.38 -0.37
C CYS A 302 1.00 -18.62 0.34
N ILE A 303 2.22 -19.10 0.18
CA ILE A 303 3.45 -18.40 0.56
C ILE A 303 3.96 -17.67 -0.70
N PRO A 304 3.80 -16.34 -0.81
CA PRO A 304 4.43 -15.61 -1.89
C PRO A 304 5.95 -15.61 -1.73
N ILE A 305 6.67 -15.75 -2.85
CA ILE A 305 8.13 -15.60 -2.90
C ILE A 305 8.41 -14.23 -3.50
N VAL A 306 9.11 -13.40 -2.75
CA VAL A 306 9.49 -12.04 -3.14
C VAL A 306 10.99 -11.84 -3.04
N ARG A 307 11.54 -10.91 -3.82
CA ARG A 307 12.94 -10.51 -3.66
C ARG A 307 13.07 -9.51 -2.51
N SER A 308 14.16 -9.61 -1.76
CA SER A 308 14.51 -8.70 -0.67
C SER A 308 14.51 -7.24 -1.14
N SER A 309 13.90 -6.37 -0.36
CA SER A 309 13.74 -4.96 -0.68
C SER A 309 13.43 -4.15 0.58
N VAL A 310 13.27 -2.85 0.39
CA VAL A 310 12.82 -1.92 1.44
C VAL A 310 11.41 -2.21 1.98
N PHE A 311 10.69 -3.17 1.37
CA PHE A 311 9.37 -3.62 1.80
C PHE A 311 9.40 -4.85 2.73
N ASN A 312 10.56 -5.38 3.09
CA ASN A 312 10.66 -6.55 3.97
C ASN A 312 9.94 -6.34 5.31
N GLU A 313 10.01 -5.13 5.89
CA GLU A 313 9.32 -4.78 7.14
C GLU A 313 7.78 -4.89 7.02
N LEU A 314 7.23 -4.63 5.82
CA LEU A 314 5.79 -4.73 5.55
C LEU A 314 5.30 -6.17 5.70
N PHE A 315 6.13 -7.13 5.30
CA PHE A 315 5.83 -8.56 5.32
C PHE A 315 6.15 -9.25 6.64
N GLU A 316 6.74 -8.54 7.61
CA GLU A 316 7.11 -9.12 8.90
C GLU A 316 5.91 -9.76 9.61
N GLY A 317 6.07 -11.04 9.98
CA GLY A 317 5.02 -11.84 10.62
C GLY A 317 4.01 -12.47 9.65
N LEU A 318 4.06 -12.17 8.35
CA LEU A 318 3.28 -12.86 7.32
C LEU A 318 4.09 -14.04 6.76
N PRO A 319 3.42 -15.09 6.23
CA PRO A 319 4.09 -16.22 5.59
C PRO A 319 4.61 -15.82 4.19
N VAL A 320 5.67 -15.02 4.12
CA VAL A 320 6.30 -14.56 2.88
C VAL A 320 7.74 -15.06 2.86
N LEU A 321 8.13 -15.79 1.81
CA LEU A 321 9.51 -16.19 1.57
C LEU A 321 10.25 -15.04 0.88
N ILE A 322 11.20 -14.42 1.59
CA ILE A 322 12.04 -13.36 1.06
C ILE A 322 13.40 -13.96 0.66
N VAL A 323 13.80 -13.76 -0.59
CA VAL A 323 15.09 -14.24 -1.12
C VAL A 323 15.96 -13.06 -1.56
N GLU A 324 17.27 -13.17 -1.38
CA GLU A 324 18.20 -12.15 -1.90
C GLU A 324 18.36 -12.29 -3.42
N ASN A 325 18.45 -13.51 -3.92
CA ASN A 325 18.56 -13.83 -5.33
C ASN A 325 17.57 -14.93 -5.71
N TRP A 326 17.03 -14.86 -6.92
CA TRP A 326 16.14 -15.91 -7.44
C TRP A 326 16.81 -17.26 -7.58
N SER A 327 18.15 -17.29 -7.74
CA SER A 327 18.97 -18.51 -7.75
C SER A 327 19.08 -19.21 -6.39
N ASP A 328 18.71 -18.56 -5.30
CA ASP A 328 18.76 -19.15 -3.96
C ASP A 328 17.61 -20.17 -3.76
N ILE A 329 16.61 -20.13 -4.64
CA ILE A 329 15.45 -21.03 -4.57
C ILE A 329 15.87 -22.46 -4.92
N SER A 330 15.62 -23.35 -3.97
CA SER A 330 15.91 -24.78 -4.08
C SER A 330 14.80 -25.59 -3.42
N LEU A 331 14.72 -26.87 -3.75
CA LEU A 331 13.78 -27.78 -3.11
C LEU A 331 13.94 -27.79 -1.58
N GLN A 332 15.19 -27.74 -1.11
CA GLN A 332 15.50 -27.69 0.32
C GLN A 332 14.98 -26.40 0.97
N LEU A 333 15.18 -25.25 0.34
CA LEU A 333 14.66 -23.96 0.84
C LEU A 333 13.11 -23.99 0.91
N LEU A 334 12.44 -24.48 -0.13
CA LEU A 334 10.98 -24.59 -0.13
C LEU A 334 10.48 -25.52 0.99
N ALA A 335 11.13 -26.67 1.19
CA ALA A 335 10.77 -27.62 2.22
C ALA A 335 10.96 -27.04 3.64
N SER A 336 12.09 -26.40 3.90
CA SER A 336 12.37 -25.77 5.20
C SER A 336 11.43 -24.59 5.47
N THR A 337 11.08 -23.79 4.45
CA THR A 337 10.12 -22.70 4.56
C THR A 337 8.72 -23.20 4.94
N ILE A 338 8.24 -24.30 4.32
CA ILE A 338 6.96 -24.91 4.68
C ILE A 338 6.98 -25.37 6.14
N ALA A 339 8.06 -26.02 6.57
CA ALA A 339 8.18 -26.52 7.95
C ALA A 339 8.14 -25.37 8.97
N ASP A 340 8.92 -24.29 8.75
CA ASP A 340 8.93 -23.10 9.61
C ASP A 340 7.56 -22.41 9.68
N PHE A 341 6.94 -22.12 8.55
CA PHE A 341 5.63 -21.45 8.55
C PHE A 341 4.51 -22.35 9.05
N LYS A 342 4.58 -23.68 8.87
CA LYS A 342 3.64 -24.62 9.50
C LYS A 342 3.73 -24.57 11.02
N GLU A 343 4.95 -24.54 11.57
CA GLU A 343 5.17 -24.40 13.00
C GLU A 343 4.58 -23.09 13.54
N LYS A 344 4.92 -21.95 12.88
CA LYS A 344 4.39 -20.62 13.24
C LYS A 344 2.86 -20.55 13.11
N HIS A 345 2.30 -21.15 12.07
CA HIS A 345 0.85 -21.23 11.89
C HIS A 345 0.17 -22.01 13.04
N THR A 346 0.74 -23.18 13.41
CA THR A 346 0.21 -24.01 14.50
C THR A 346 0.27 -23.29 15.86
N LYS A 347 1.29 -22.45 16.06
CA LYS A 347 1.47 -21.65 17.28
C LYS A 347 0.70 -20.33 17.27
N ASN A 348 -0.04 -20.00 16.20
CA ASN A 348 -0.72 -18.71 15.98
C ASN A 348 0.23 -17.49 16.04
N GLU A 349 1.45 -17.65 15.53
CA GLU A 349 2.46 -16.59 15.50
C GLU A 349 2.41 -15.76 14.20
N LEU A 350 1.63 -16.20 13.20
CA LEU A 350 1.45 -15.47 11.95
C LEU A 350 0.43 -14.35 12.11
N LYS A 351 0.78 -13.15 11.62
CA LYS A 351 0.01 -11.91 11.79
C LYS A 351 -0.98 -11.70 10.64
N TYR A 352 -1.93 -12.62 10.47
CA TYR A 352 -2.93 -12.53 9.39
C TYR A 352 -3.84 -11.30 9.49
N GLU A 353 -3.92 -10.65 10.66
CA GLU A 353 -4.62 -9.38 10.81
C GLU A 353 -4.06 -8.26 9.90
N LYS A 354 -2.81 -8.39 9.46
CA LYS A 354 -2.20 -7.48 8.45
C LYS A 354 -2.82 -7.62 7.05
N LEU A 355 -3.66 -8.62 6.81
CA LEU A 355 -4.43 -8.75 5.57
C LEU A 355 -5.75 -7.98 5.63
N GLU A 356 -6.13 -7.47 6.80
CA GLU A 356 -7.38 -6.74 6.98
C GLU A 356 -7.20 -5.23 6.79
N LEU A 357 -8.18 -4.59 6.16
CA LEU A 357 -8.21 -3.15 5.95
C LEU A 357 -8.19 -2.39 7.30
N SER A 358 -8.93 -2.91 8.28
CA SER A 358 -9.04 -2.35 9.63
C SER A 358 -7.69 -2.26 10.37
N TYR A 359 -6.75 -3.17 10.07
CA TYR A 359 -5.42 -3.16 10.69
C TYR A 359 -4.66 -1.86 10.40
N TYR A 360 -4.80 -1.31 9.21
CA TYR A 360 -4.11 -0.09 8.80
C TYR A 360 -4.92 1.18 9.07
N THR A 361 -6.25 1.14 8.85
CA THR A 361 -7.10 2.32 9.00
C THR A 361 -7.16 2.84 10.43
N LYS A 362 -6.98 1.97 11.44
CA LYS A 362 -6.88 2.38 12.86
C LYS A 362 -5.74 3.35 13.16
N TRP A 363 -4.76 3.49 12.25
CA TRP A 363 -3.61 4.36 12.47
C TRP A 363 -3.87 5.81 12.06
N TYR A 364 -4.92 6.06 11.26
CA TYR A 364 -5.23 7.39 10.74
C TYR A 364 -6.71 7.77 10.84
N LYS A 365 -7.53 6.91 11.42
CA LYS A 365 -8.90 7.20 11.88
C LYS A 365 -8.89 7.40 13.40
#